data_46542a50ab2eb00eda7c106e32c53d6a
#
_entry.id   46542a50ab2eb00eda7c106e32c53d6a
#
_cell.length_a   1.000
_cell.length_b   1.000
_cell.length_c   1.000
_cell.angle_alpha   90.00
_cell.angle_beta   90.00
_cell.angle_gamma   90.00
#
_symmetry.space_group_name_H-M   'P 1'
#
loop_
_entity.id
_entity.type
_entity.pdbx_description
1 polymer ?
#
loop_
_entity_poly.entity_id
_entity_poly.type
_entity_poly.pdbx_seq_one_letter_code
_entity_poly.pdbx_strand_id
1 'polypeptide(L)'
;IQTSLVGSEMCIRDSLQDWRSHTMRIAPPVVSLLQFLHRRLSSNGGDAAEAMAFIAKQQPGRASILFAHGVQVVPVPTATLPPADHTNCYLIGPPGGPIVIVDPAITHRESMEHLADVVDRHGGDVQAYLYTHGHGDHVGDEDLLREAFDVPIWGHEHGGMRVDRTLKDGDIIQLGDHRWNVLHTPGHHPGHLCLLSEAGLVAGDMVAGIGTILIPPGQGDMNVYLEQLERLASLEPHMIFPSHGPVVTKPTALLNHYVSHRRARHARVLDAVQAGQGAVADIAREAYADSPDAHPGLAQDQTLAHLMAHAEEGSVVQRPDGW
;
A
#
# COMPACT_ATOMS: atom_id res chain seq x y z
N ILE A 1 -16.83 39.46 -17.71
CA ILE A 1 -16.61 38.01 -17.94
C ILE A 1 -15.11 37.66 -17.85
N GLN A 2 -14.20 38.47 -18.43
CA GLN A 2 -12.75 38.20 -18.37
C GLN A 2 -12.13 38.25 -16.96
N THR A 3 -12.59 39.16 -16.08
CA THR A 3 -12.08 39.27 -14.72
C THR A 3 -12.45 38.09 -13.80
N SER A 4 -13.55 37.40 -14.06
CA SER A 4 -13.95 36.19 -13.29
C SER A 4 -13.13 34.95 -13.68
N LEU A 5 -12.71 34.86 -14.94
CA LEU A 5 -11.87 33.75 -15.44
C LEU A 5 -10.44 33.82 -14.88
N VAL A 6 -9.83 35.01 -14.81
CA VAL A 6 -8.48 35.21 -14.23
C VAL A 6 -8.48 34.85 -12.74
N GLY A 7 -9.52 35.22 -11.99
CA GLY A 7 -9.64 34.83 -10.58
C GLY A 7 -9.79 33.30 -10.41
N SER A 8 -10.56 32.65 -11.28
CA SER A 8 -10.72 31.18 -11.24
C SER A 8 -9.42 30.45 -11.60
N GLU A 9 -8.65 30.93 -12.58
CA GLU A 9 -7.36 30.35 -12.96
C GLU A 9 -6.33 30.47 -11.82
N MET A 10 -6.28 31.61 -11.14
CA MET A 10 -5.43 31.79 -9.95
C MET A 10 -5.82 30.79 -8.85
N CYS A 11 -7.09 30.67 -8.52
CA CYS A 11 -7.57 29.73 -7.50
C CYS A 11 -7.22 28.29 -7.85
N ILE A 12 -7.38 27.89 -9.13
CA ILE A 12 -7.02 26.54 -9.59
C ILE A 12 -5.53 26.30 -9.45
N ARG A 13 -4.71 27.24 -9.88
CA ARG A 13 -3.24 27.15 -9.79
C ARG A 13 -2.78 27.06 -8.33
N ASP A 14 -3.31 27.90 -7.45
CA ASP A 14 -2.95 27.92 -6.04
C ASP A 14 -3.37 26.63 -5.35
N SER A 15 -4.59 26.12 -5.60
CA SER A 15 -5.03 24.82 -5.10
C SER A 15 -4.14 23.67 -5.58
N LEU A 16 -3.72 23.67 -6.85
CA LEU A 16 -2.80 22.66 -7.38
C LEU A 16 -1.39 22.79 -6.78
N GLN A 17 -0.94 24.00 -6.47
CA GLN A 17 0.33 24.24 -5.78
C GLN A 17 0.28 23.70 -4.35
N ASP A 18 -0.77 24.02 -3.59
CA ASP A 18 -0.98 23.52 -2.23
C ASP A 18 -1.10 21.99 -2.19
N TRP A 19 -1.76 21.40 -3.20
CA TRP A 19 -1.80 19.96 -3.34
C TRP A 19 -0.42 19.34 -3.65
N ARG A 20 0.41 19.98 -4.51
CA ARG A 20 1.78 19.52 -4.83
C ARG A 20 2.71 19.62 -3.63
N SER A 21 2.53 20.61 -2.79
CA SER A 21 3.31 20.80 -1.54
C SER A 21 2.75 20.00 -0.36
N HIS A 22 1.75 19.15 -0.61
CA HIS A 22 1.07 18.31 0.40
C HIS A 22 0.41 19.11 1.54
N THR A 23 0.25 20.41 1.39
CA THR A 23 -0.43 21.28 2.37
C THR A 23 -1.95 21.21 2.27
N MET A 24 -2.48 20.77 1.12
CA MET A 24 -3.91 20.55 0.87
C MET A 24 -4.19 19.14 0.35
N ARG A 25 -5.23 18.51 0.89
CA ARG A 25 -5.76 17.24 0.36
C ARG A 25 -6.91 17.54 -0.58
N ILE A 26 -6.82 17.04 -1.81
CA ILE A 26 -7.87 17.18 -2.82
C ILE A 26 -8.26 15.77 -3.28
N ALA A 27 -9.57 15.51 -3.38
CA ALA A 27 -10.05 14.22 -3.88
C ALA A 27 -9.53 13.95 -5.30
N PRO A 28 -9.04 12.72 -5.61
CA PRO A 28 -8.40 12.42 -6.89
C PRO A 28 -9.17 12.84 -8.15
N PRO A 29 -10.49 12.64 -8.26
CA PRO A 29 -11.24 13.12 -9.43
C PRO A 29 -11.18 14.64 -9.58
N VAL A 30 -11.15 15.36 -8.45
CA VAL A 30 -11.06 16.83 -8.44
C VAL A 30 -9.68 17.29 -8.86
N VAL A 31 -8.61 16.62 -8.43
CA VAL A 31 -7.22 16.89 -8.89
C VAL A 31 -7.14 16.76 -10.40
N SER A 32 -7.64 15.65 -10.96
CA SER A 32 -7.64 15.40 -12.41
C SER A 32 -8.40 16.50 -13.16
N LEU A 33 -9.54 16.91 -12.63
CA LEU A 33 -10.34 18.01 -13.18
C LEU A 33 -9.59 19.34 -13.13
N LEU A 34 -9.00 19.68 -11.98
CA LEU A 34 -8.24 20.94 -11.81
C LEU A 34 -7.01 20.99 -12.73
N GLN A 35 -6.28 19.88 -12.86
CA GLN A 35 -5.13 19.78 -13.77
C GLN A 35 -5.56 19.94 -15.23
N PHE A 36 -6.68 19.34 -15.61
CA PHE A 36 -7.22 19.48 -16.96
C PHE A 36 -7.64 20.93 -17.23
N LEU A 37 -8.41 21.53 -16.33
CA LEU A 37 -8.83 22.94 -16.44
C LEU A 37 -7.62 23.89 -16.48
N HIS A 38 -6.63 23.68 -15.63
CA HIS A 38 -5.41 24.49 -15.62
C HIS A 38 -4.70 24.46 -16.97
N ARG A 39 -4.46 23.26 -17.54
CA ARG A 39 -3.83 23.12 -18.87
C ARG A 39 -4.63 23.82 -19.96
N ARG A 40 -5.96 23.68 -19.97
CA ARG A 40 -6.83 24.29 -20.99
C ARG A 40 -6.93 25.80 -20.86
N LEU A 41 -7.02 26.34 -19.66
CA LEU A 41 -7.10 27.77 -19.42
C LEU A 41 -5.75 28.48 -19.66
N SER A 42 -4.61 27.82 -19.36
CA SER A 42 -3.28 28.35 -19.61
C SER A 42 -2.87 28.31 -21.09
N SER A 43 -3.51 27.49 -21.92
CA SER A 43 -3.27 27.43 -23.38
C SER A 43 -4.25 28.33 -24.14
N ASN A 44 -3.93 29.63 -24.26
CA ASN A 44 -4.54 30.61 -25.17
C ASN A 44 -6.07 30.71 -25.16
N GLY A 45 -6.69 30.98 -24.00
CA GLY A 45 -8.09 31.36 -23.94
C GLY A 45 -9.09 30.23 -24.15
N GLY A 46 -8.73 29.03 -23.70
CA GLY A 46 -9.61 27.84 -23.76
C GLY A 46 -10.96 28.09 -23.10
N ASP A 47 -12.04 27.73 -23.77
CA ASP A 47 -13.40 27.84 -23.27
C ASP A 47 -13.65 26.77 -22.17
N ALA A 48 -14.05 27.22 -21.00
CA ALA A 48 -14.40 26.34 -19.88
C ALA A 48 -15.56 25.40 -20.24
N ALA A 49 -16.51 25.82 -21.11
CA ALA A 49 -17.60 24.99 -21.56
C ALA A 49 -17.11 23.86 -22.50
N GLU A 50 -16.13 24.13 -23.35
CA GLU A 50 -15.49 23.10 -24.19
C GLU A 50 -14.69 22.09 -23.34
N ALA A 51 -14.01 22.56 -22.30
CA ALA A 51 -13.32 21.71 -21.34
C ALA A 51 -14.28 20.77 -20.61
N MET A 52 -15.41 21.28 -20.14
CA MET A 52 -16.45 20.49 -19.46
C MET A 52 -17.10 19.48 -20.42
N ALA A 53 -17.39 19.88 -21.67
CA ALA A 53 -17.92 18.97 -22.69
C ALA A 53 -16.96 17.84 -23.05
N PHE A 54 -15.65 18.10 -23.05
CA PHE A 54 -14.62 17.08 -23.24
C PHE A 54 -14.61 16.08 -22.09
N ILE A 55 -14.64 16.56 -20.83
CA ILE A 55 -14.70 15.70 -19.64
C ILE A 55 -15.94 14.81 -19.65
N ALA A 56 -17.11 15.37 -20.01
CA ALA A 56 -18.37 14.63 -20.08
C ALA A 56 -18.36 13.52 -21.16
N LYS A 57 -17.49 13.60 -22.15
CA LYS A 57 -17.34 12.60 -23.22
C LYS A 57 -16.25 11.55 -22.91
N GLN A 58 -15.42 11.77 -21.87
CA GLN A 58 -14.43 10.78 -21.48
C GLN A 58 -15.17 9.57 -20.89
N GLN A 59 -15.00 8.42 -21.52
CA GLN A 59 -15.38 7.16 -20.89
C GLN A 59 -14.42 6.93 -19.70
N PRO A 60 -14.91 6.38 -18.58
CA PRO A 60 -14.03 5.95 -17.51
C PRO A 60 -13.09 4.91 -18.11
N GLY A 61 -11.83 5.30 -18.31
CA GLY A 61 -10.77 4.37 -18.67
C GLY A 61 -10.54 3.39 -17.52
N ARG A 62 -9.74 2.35 -17.78
CA ARG A 62 -9.24 1.47 -16.73
C ARG A 62 -8.65 2.33 -15.61
N ALA A 63 -8.98 1.99 -14.37
CA ALA A 63 -8.74 2.89 -13.25
C ALA A 63 -7.26 3.04 -12.94
N SER A 64 -6.73 4.24 -13.09
CA SER A 64 -5.53 4.67 -12.38
C SER A 64 -5.88 5.95 -11.63
N ILE A 65 -5.41 6.09 -10.39
CA ILE A 65 -5.86 7.14 -9.49
C ILE A 65 -4.65 7.90 -8.95
N LEU A 66 -4.56 9.19 -9.27
CA LEU A 66 -3.53 10.07 -8.73
C LEU A 66 -3.97 10.56 -7.34
N PHE A 67 -3.49 9.92 -6.28
CA PHE A 67 -3.89 10.23 -4.90
C PHE A 67 -3.13 11.40 -4.30
N ALA A 68 -1.83 11.47 -4.57
CA ALA A 68 -0.97 12.56 -4.12
C ALA A 68 0.00 12.95 -5.24
N HIS A 69 0.62 14.11 -5.14
CA HIS A 69 1.68 14.47 -6.07
C HIS A 69 2.81 13.44 -5.95
N GLY A 70 3.17 12.81 -7.07
CA GLY A 70 4.16 11.74 -7.09
C GLY A 70 3.69 10.38 -6.56
N VAL A 71 2.37 10.15 -6.39
CA VAL A 71 1.83 8.83 -6.04
C VAL A 71 0.58 8.54 -6.87
N GLN A 72 0.71 7.63 -7.83
CA GLN A 72 -0.40 7.14 -8.64
C GLN A 72 -0.62 5.65 -8.39
N VAL A 73 -1.87 5.27 -8.18
CA VAL A 73 -2.32 3.90 -7.96
C VAL A 73 -2.83 3.29 -9.24
N VAL A 74 -2.45 2.05 -9.49
CA VAL A 74 -2.98 1.19 -10.54
C VAL A 74 -3.47 -0.10 -9.88
N PRO A 75 -4.77 -0.29 -9.67
CA PRO A 75 -5.30 -1.56 -9.13
C PRO A 75 -5.06 -2.70 -10.12
N VAL A 76 -4.36 -3.74 -9.68
CA VAL A 76 -4.04 -4.93 -10.46
C VAL A 76 -4.81 -6.13 -9.88
N PRO A 77 -5.69 -6.79 -10.62
CA PRO A 77 -6.37 -8.00 -10.16
C PRO A 77 -5.38 -9.08 -9.76
N THR A 78 -5.49 -9.59 -8.54
CA THR A 78 -4.63 -10.64 -7.98
C THR A 78 -5.42 -11.66 -7.18
N ALA A 79 -4.82 -12.84 -6.98
CA ALA A 79 -5.38 -13.86 -6.10
C ALA A 79 -4.99 -13.60 -4.64
N THR A 80 -5.38 -12.43 -4.13
CA THR A 80 -5.17 -12.04 -2.74
C THR A 80 -6.29 -12.52 -1.82
N LEU A 81 -6.14 -12.33 -0.50
CA LEU A 81 -7.13 -12.77 0.48
C LEU A 81 -8.36 -11.82 0.53
N PRO A 82 -9.58 -12.38 0.54
CA PRO A 82 -10.78 -11.56 0.72
C PRO A 82 -10.74 -10.72 2.02
N PRO A 83 -11.30 -9.52 2.04
CA PRO A 83 -12.21 -8.94 1.04
C PRO A 83 -11.52 -8.20 -0.13
N ALA A 84 -10.18 -8.17 -0.20
CA ALA A 84 -9.47 -7.62 -1.35
C ALA A 84 -9.58 -8.55 -2.56
N ASP A 85 -9.57 -7.98 -3.76
CA ASP A 85 -9.63 -8.67 -5.05
C ASP A 85 -8.53 -8.18 -6.02
N HIS A 86 -7.68 -7.27 -5.53
CA HIS A 86 -6.58 -6.67 -6.28
C HIS A 86 -5.46 -6.21 -5.36
N THR A 87 -4.29 -6.04 -5.93
CA THR A 87 -3.16 -5.35 -5.31
C THR A 87 -3.03 -3.95 -5.91
N ASN A 88 -2.81 -2.97 -5.08
CA ASN A 88 -2.51 -1.61 -5.49
C ASN A 88 -1.04 -1.54 -5.92
N CYS A 89 -0.79 -1.55 -7.22
CA CYS A 89 0.50 -1.18 -7.79
C CYS A 89 0.66 0.34 -7.71
N TYR A 90 1.80 0.84 -7.26
CA TYR A 90 2.06 2.27 -7.15
C TYR A 90 3.14 2.73 -8.13
N LEU A 91 2.86 3.80 -8.89
CA LEU A 91 3.89 4.59 -9.54
C LEU A 91 4.27 5.71 -8.57
N ILE A 92 5.51 5.69 -8.10
CA ILE A 92 6.05 6.75 -7.21
C ILE A 92 7.09 7.56 -7.96
N GLY A 93 7.02 8.89 -7.84
CA GLY A 93 7.89 9.86 -8.51
C GLY A 93 7.11 10.96 -9.22
N PRO A 94 7.78 12.05 -9.65
CA PRO A 94 7.13 13.19 -10.28
C PRO A 94 6.60 12.86 -11.68
N PRO A 95 5.46 13.43 -12.09
CA PRO A 95 4.98 13.33 -13.47
C PRO A 95 6.02 13.86 -14.46
N GLY A 96 6.32 13.06 -15.50
CA GLY A 96 7.33 13.39 -16.51
C GLY A 96 8.78 13.25 -16.07
N GLY A 97 9.03 12.71 -14.86
CA GLY A 97 10.35 12.48 -14.29
C GLY A 97 10.63 11.02 -14.00
N PRO A 98 11.73 10.72 -13.25
CA PRO A 98 12.05 9.36 -12.86
C PRO A 98 10.97 8.78 -11.92
N ILE A 99 10.55 7.55 -12.20
CA ILE A 99 9.56 6.82 -11.39
C ILE A 99 10.05 5.41 -11.03
N VAL A 100 9.53 4.90 -9.93
CA VAL A 100 9.63 3.50 -9.53
C VAL A 100 8.23 2.90 -9.48
N ILE A 101 8.10 1.69 -10.01
CA ILE A 101 6.87 0.89 -9.97
C ILE A 101 6.95 -0.03 -8.77
N VAL A 102 6.07 0.16 -7.77
CA VAL A 102 6.05 -0.61 -6.53
C VAL A 102 4.95 -1.65 -6.59
N ASP A 103 5.28 -2.90 -6.24
CA ASP A 103 4.39 -4.06 -6.24
C ASP A 103 3.57 -4.18 -7.53
N PRO A 104 4.20 -4.39 -8.69
CA PRO A 104 3.50 -4.45 -9.97
C PRO A 104 2.44 -5.54 -10.02
N ALA A 105 2.64 -6.68 -9.36
CA ALA A 105 1.67 -7.78 -9.21
C ALA A 105 1.10 -8.33 -10.54
N ILE A 106 1.76 -8.06 -11.66
CA ILE A 106 1.28 -8.38 -13.01
C ILE A 106 1.47 -9.87 -13.29
N THR A 107 0.38 -10.57 -13.56
CA THR A 107 0.40 -11.99 -13.98
C THR A 107 -0.22 -12.21 -15.37
N HIS A 108 -0.79 -11.16 -15.97
CA HIS A 108 -1.47 -11.24 -17.26
C HIS A 108 -1.07 -10.10 -18.16
N ARG A 109 -0.90 -10.38 -19.46
CA ARG A 109 -0.53 -9.40 -20.49
C ARG A 109 -1.47 -8.18 -20.53
N GLU A 110 -2.76 -8.39 -20.37
CA GLU A 110 -3.75 -7.30 -20.35
C GLU A 110 -3.51 -6.30 -19.21
N SER A 111 -3.12 -6.78 -18.04
CA SER A 111 -2.77 -5.92 -16.90
C SER A 111 -1.46 -5.18 -17.16
N MET A 112 -0.50 -5.83 -17.83
CA MET A 112 0.76 -5.20 -18.22
C MET A 112 0.55 -4.07 -19.26
N GLU A 113 -0.26 -4.32 -20.29
CA GLU A 113 -0.63 -3.31 -21.30
C GLU A 113 -1.30 -2.10 -20.64
N HIS A 114 -2.17 -2.35 -19.65
CA HIS A 114 -2.79 -1.28 -18.87
C HIS A 114 -1.78 -0.48 -18.05
N LEU A 115 -0.83 -1.15 -17.36
CA LEU A 115 0.22 -0.48 -16.60
C LEU A 115 1.12 0.35 -17.53
N ALA A 116 1.55 -0.20 -18.67
CA ALA A 116 2.35 0.51 -19.67
C ALA A 116 1.63 1.78 -20.18
N ASP A 117 0.34 1.69 -20.47
CA ASP A 117 -0.52 2.80 -20.87
C ASP A 117 -0.61 3.90 -19.80
N VAL A 118 -0.61 3.50 -18.50
CA VAL A 118 -0.58 4.44 -17.38
C VAL A 118 0.78 5.13 -17.27
N VAL A 119 1.88 4.38 -17.43
CA VAL A 119 3.25 4.91 -17.45
C VAL A 119 3.43 5.91 -18.59
N ASP A 120 2.96 5.59 -19.79
CA ASP A 120 3.02 6.49 -20.95
C ASP A 120 2.28 7.80 -20.68
N ARG A 121 1.08 7.74 -20.11
CA ARG A 121 0.30 8.94 -19.76
C ARG A 121 0.94 9.74 -18.61
N HIS A 122 1.61 9.06 -17.68
CA HIS A 122 2.39 9.71 -16.64
C HIS A 122 3.61 10.43 -17.23
N GLY A 123 4.12 9.95 -18.35
CA GLY A 123 5.32 10.47 -19.02
C GLY A 123 6.60 10.22 -18.22
N GLY A 124 6.57 9.27 -17.26
CA GLY A 124 7.68 8.96 -16.38
C GLY A 124 8.71 8.05 -17.02
N ASP A 125 9.97 8.21 -16.60
CA ASP A 125 11.09 7.35 -16.94
C ASP A 125 11.23 6.26 -15.85
N VAL A 126 10.89 5.01 -16.18
CA VAL A 126 10.90 3.89 -15.21
C VAL A 126 12.33 3.55 -14.83
N GLN A 127 12.67 3.69 -13.56
CA GLN A 127 14.01 3.42 -13.03
C GLN A 127 14.15 1.98 -12.49
N ALA A 128 13.06 1.44 -11.95
CA ALA A 128 13.06 0.10 -11.35
C ALA A 128 11.63 -0.40 -11.10
N TYR A 129 11.50 -1.72 -10.96
CA TYR A 129 10.47 -2.35 -10.16
C TYR A 129 10.95 -2.47 -8.71
N LEU A 130 10.07 -2.19 -7.75
CA LEU A 130 10.37 -2.37 -6.33
C LEU A 130 9.32 -3.28 -5.70
N TYR A 131 9.76 -4.31 -5.03
CA TYR A 131 8.88 -5.19 -4.26
C TYR A 131 8.96 -4.85 -2.78
N THR A 132 7.79 -4.62 -2.17
CA THR A 132 7.71 -4.49 -0.71
C THR A 132 8.08 -5.79 -0.04
N HIS A 133 7.66 -6.93 -0.61
CA HIS A 133 8.01 -8.29 -0.16
C HIS A 133 7.68 -9.32 -1.25
N GLY A 134 7.98 -10.60 -1.01
CA GLY A 134 7.94 -11.65 -2.02
C GLY A 134 6.70 -12.51 -2.08
N HIS A 135 5.56 -12.08 -1.54
CA HIS A 135 4.31 -12.80 -1.77
C HIS A 135 3.86 -12.69 -3.23
N GLY A 136 3.23 -13.75 -3.74
CA GLY A 136 2.92 -13.88 -5.16
C GLY A 136 1.97 -12.82 -5.71
N ASP A 137 1.13 -12.24 -4.85
CA ASP A 137 0.22 -11.15 -5.20
C ASP A 137 0.89 -9.76 -5.19
N HIS A 138 2.22 -9.68 -4.99
CA HIS A 138 3.01 -8.44 -5.09
C HIS A 138 4.04 -8.51 -6.23
N VAL A 139 4.66 -9.67 -6.43
CA VAL A 139 5.80 -9.82 -7.34
C VAL A 139 5.36 -9.82 -8.82
N GLY A 140 4.41 -10.68 -9.19
CA GLY A 140 4.00 -10.83 -10.59
C GLY A 140 4.92 -11.71 -11.42
N ASP A 141 4.74 -11.65 -12.74
CA ASP A 141 5.50 -12.40 -13.75
C ASP A 141 6.69 -11.57 -14.25
N GLU A 142 7.91 -11.98 -13.88
CA GLU A 142 9.14 -11.26 -14.20
C GLU A 142 9.38 -11.13 -15.71
N ASP A 143 9.00 -12.14 -16.51
CA ASP A 143 9.19 -12.11 -17.96
C ASP A 143 8.30 -11.04 -18.61
N LEU A 144 7.03 -10.93 -18.18
CA LEU A 144 6.12 -9.89 -18.65
C LEU A 144 6.59 -8.50 -18.24
N LEU A 145 7.12 -8.36 -17.03
CA LEU A 145 7.63 -7.09 -16.52
C LEU A 145 8.85 -6.63 -17.32
N ARG A 146 9.82 -7.52 -17.56
CA ARG A 146 11.05 -7.21 -18.32
C ARG A 146 10.77 -6.97 -19.81
N GLU A 147 9.76 -7.62 -20.38
CA GLU A 147 9.32 -7.35 -21.77
C GLU A 147 8.82 -5.91 -21.92
N ALA A 148 8.13 -5.38 -20.91
CA ALA A 148 7.57 -4.03 -20.94
C ALA A 148 8.59 -2.95 -20.58
N PHE A 149 9.34 -3.16 -19.50
CA PHE A 149 10.40 -2.25 -19.05
C PHE A 149 11.58 -3.09 -18.56
N ASP A 150 12.68 -3.09 -19.33
CA ASP A 150 13.91 -3.79 -18.96
C ASP A 150 14.72 -2.96 -17.97
N VAL A 151 14.24 -2.95 -16.73
CA VAL A 151 14.80 -2.18 -15.61
C VAL A 151 15.11 -3.11 -14.42
N PRO A 152 16.01 -2.69 -13.50
CA PRO A 152 16.37 -3.50 -12.34
C PRO A 152 15.20 -3.70 -11.38
N ILE A 153 15.25 -4.82 -10.66
CA ILE A 153 14.34 -5.16 -9.57
C ILE A 153 15.01 -4.80 -8.24
N TRP A 154 14.32 -4.00 -7.43
CA TRP A 154 14.76 -3.58 -6.09
C TRP A 154 13.90 -4.24 -5.02
N GLY A 155 14.51 -4.60 -3.91
CA GLY A 155 13.81 -5.18 -2.75
C GLY A 155 14.80 -5.51 -1.63
N HIS A 156 14.31 -6.14 -0.58
CA HIS A 156 15.15 -6.55 0.54
C HIS A 156 15.79 -7.94 0.28
N GLU A 157 16.99 -8.20 0.81
CA GLU A 157 17.70 -9.48 0.65
C GLU A 157 16.94 -10.69 1.21
N HIS A 158 16.10 -10.47 2.23
CA HIS A 158 15.21 -11.48 2.81
C HIS A 158 13.80 -11.44 2.22
N GLY A 159 13.62 -10.76 1.07
CA GLY A 159 12.31 -10.58 0.41
C GLY A 159 11.73 -11.86 -0.18
N GLY A 160 12.49 -12.95 -0.27
CA GLY A 160 12.02 -14.21 -0.84
C GLY A 160 12.03 -14.27 -2.37
N MET A 161 12.50 -13.22 -3.04
CA MET A 161 12.67 -13.13 -4.50
C MET A 161 14.08 -12.69 -4.88
N ARG A 162 14.43 -12.88 -6.14
CA ARG A 162 15.68 -12.34 -6.69
C ARG A 162 15.54 -10.83 -6.88
N VAL A 163 16.54 -10.08 -6.44
CA VAL A 163 16.65 -8.63 -6.65
C VAL A 163 17.99 -8.28 -7.29
N ASP A 164 18.00 -7.25 -8.14
CA ASP A 164 19.21 -6.71 -8.76
C ASP A 164 19.86 -5.67 -7.84
N ARG A 165 19.07 -5.02 -6.98
CA ARG A 165 19.54 -4.08 -5.95
C ARG A 165 18.86 -4.36 -4.61
N THR A 166 19.66 -4.64 -3.60
CA THR A 166 19.18 -4.76 -2.22
C THR A 166 18.96 -3.39 -1.60
N LEU A 167 17.80 -3.20 -0.98
CA LEU A 167 17.45 -2.04 -0.18
C LEU A 167 17.44 -2.40 1.31
N LYS A 168 17.87 -1.43 2.14
CA LYS A 168 17.98 -1.58 3.61
C LYS A 168 17.26 -0.45 4.32
N ASP A 169 17.02 -0.65 5.61
CA ASP A 169 16.49 0.40 6.49
C ASP A 169 17.35 1.67 6.43
N GLY A 170 16.73 2.81 6.23
CA GLY A 170 17.38 4.11 6.12
C GLY A 170 17.93 4.46 4.74
N ASP A 171 17.86 3.55 3.74
CA ASP A 171 18.21 3.90 2.37
C ASP A 171 17.29 4.98 1.83
N ILE A 172 17.81 5.74 0.86
CA ILE A 172 17.08 6.82 0.20
C ILE A 172 16.94 6.51 -1.28
N ILE A 173 15.71 6.60 -1.77
CA ILE A 173 15.39 6.59 -3.20
C ILE A 173 15.08 8.03 -3.60
N GLN A 174 15.91 8.62 -4.45
CA GLN A 174 15.71 9.97 -4.97
C GLN A 174 15.11 9.90 -6.38
N LEU A 175 13.92 10.48 -6.55
CA LEU A 175 13.20 10.52 -7.83
C LEU A 175 12.89 11.99 -8.16
N GLY A 176 13.79 12.64 -8.90
CA GLY A 176 13.72 14.09 -9.10
C GLY A 176 13.86 14.83 -7.77
N ASP A 177 12.87 15.64 -7.44
CA ASP A 177 12.73 16.35 -6.15
C ASP A 177 12.03 15.52 -5.05
N HIS A 178 11.46 14.36 -5.40
CA HIS A 178 10.82 13.46 -4.44
C HIS A 178 11.84 12.55 -3.76
N ARG A 179 11.81 12.57 -2.43
CA ARG A 179 12.65 11.73 -1.58
C ARG A 179 11.81 10.70 -0.86
N TRP A 180 12.20 9.42 -1.01
CA TRP A 180 11.59 8.29 -0.35
C TRP A 180 12.59 7.63 0.59
N ASN A 181 12.26 7.54 1.88
CA ASN A 181 13.05 6.81 2.86
C ASN A 181 12.55 5.37 2.90
N VAL A 182 13.47 4.42 2.75
CA VAL A 182 13.19 3.00 2.87
C VAL A 182 13.16 2.63 4.34
N LEU A 183 12.10 1.94 4.75
CA LEU A 183 11.93 1.41 6.10
C LEU A 183 11.85 -0.11 6.00
N HIS A 184 12.79 -0.82 6.62
CA HIS A 184 12.66 -2.27 6.80
C HIS A 184 11.67 -2.53 7.93
N THR A 185 10.57 -3.20 7.62
CA THR A 185 9.41 -3.40 8.50
C THR A 185 9.04 -4.88 8.55
N PRO A 186 9.91 -5.76 9.09
CA PRO A 186 9.62 -7.18 9.19
C PRO A 186 8.43 -7.47 10.12
N GLY A 187 7.92 -8.70 10.06
CA GLY A 187 6.83 -9.17 10.91
C GLY A 187 5.72 -9.83 10.12
N HIS A 188 5.18 -9.20 9.08
CA HIS A 188 4.36 -9.89 8.08
C HIS A 188 5.21 -10.81 7.21
N HIS A 189 6.35 -10.30 6.74
CA HIS A 189 7.35 -11.00 5.95
C HIS A 189 8.76 -10.56 6.39
N PRO A 190 9.78 -11.45 6.45
CA PRO A 190 11.12 -11.09 6.94
C PRO A 190 11.80 -9.96 6.17
N GLY A 191 11.56 -9.85 4.87
CA GLY A 191 12.14 -8.81 4.01
C GLY A 191 11.15 -7.72 3.62
N HIS A 192 10.13 -7.47 4.44
CA HIS A 192 9.13 -6.45 4.13
C HIS A 192 9.71 -5.03 4.20
N LEU A 193 9.37 -4.21 3.21
CA LEU A 193 9.75 -2.80 3.11
C LEU A 193 8.52 -1.90 3.06
N CYS A 194 8.61 -0.77 3.75
CA CYS A 194 7.75 0.40 3.54
C CYS A 194 8.57 1.55 2.93
N LEU A 195 7.90 2.50 2.28
CA LEU A 195 8.52 3.69 1.71
C LEU A 195 7.83 4.93 2.26
N LEU A 196 8.58 5.81 2.92
CA LEU A 196 8.06 7.04 3.53
C LEU A 196 8.55 8.27 2.78
N SER A 197 7.61 9.16 2.44
CA SER A 197 7.88 10.48 1.86
C SER A 197 6.94 11.55 2.47
N GLU A 198 7.07 12.80 2.01
CA GLU A 198 6.12 13.87 2.34
C GLU A 198 4.70 13.57 1.85
N ALA A 199 4.54 12.80 0.76
CA ALA A 199 3.23 12.37 0.26
C ALA A 199 2.52 11.39 1.20
N GLY A 200 3.28 10.59 1.97
CA GLY A 200 2.79 9.57 2.87
C GLY A 200 3.64 8.31 2.86
N LEU A 201 3.05 7.21 3.33
CA LEU A 201 3.67 5.91 3.53
C LEU A 201 3.10 4.89 2.53
N VAL A 202 3.91 4.36 1.63
CA VAL A 202 3.60 3.11 0.93
C VAL A 202 3.87 1.98 1.91
N ALA A 203 2.83 1.30 2.34
CA ALA A 203 2.86 0.45 3.52
C ALA A 203 2.98 -1.04 3.22
N GLY A 204 2.91 -1.45 1.94
CA GLY A 204 2.84 -2.87 1.62
C GLY A 204 1.73 -3.55 2.43
N ASP A 205 2.07 -4.67 3.03
CA ASP A 205 1.21 -5.47 3.90
C ASP A 205 1.46 -5.26 5.41
N MET A 206 1.92 -4.07 5.80
CA MET A 206 1.86 -3.69 7.21
C MET A 206 0.44 -3.36 7.65
N VAL A 207 -0.37 -2.77 6.78
CA VAL A 207 -1.81 -2.53 7.01
C VAL A 207 -2.58 -2.64 5.70
N ALA A 208 -3.84 -3.04 5.78
CA ALA A 208 -4.80 -2.99 4.68
C ALA A 208 -5.80 -1.86 4.90
N GLY A 209 -6.26 -1.26 3.82
CA GLY A 209 -7.34 -0.27 3.85
C GLY A 209 -8.72 -0.88 4.13
N ILE A 210 -8.82 -2.20 3.98
CA ILE A 210 -10.02 -3.01 4.28
C ILE A 210 -9.59 -4.37 4.81
N GLY A 211 -10.28 -4.88 5.81
CA GLY A 211 -9.94 -6.17 6.45
C GLY A 211 -8.74 -6.05 7.39
N THR A 212 -7.95 -7.09 7.46
CA THR A 212 -6.76 -7.19 8.31
C THR A 212 -5.66 -7.97 7.60
N ILE A 213 -4.41 -7.71 7.95
CA ILE A 213 -3.26 -8.43 7.40
C ILE A 213 -3.10 -9.79 8.08
N LEU A 214 -2.83 -10.82 7.32
CA LEU A 214 -2.42 -12.13 7.81
C LEU A 214 -0.94 -12.06 8.26
N ILE A 215 -0.62 -12.62 9.41
CA ILE A 215 0.77 -12.90 9.80
C ILE A 215 0.98 -14.40 9.61
N PRO A 216 1.66 -14.83 8.54
CA PRO A 216 1.76 -16.25 8.21
C PRO A 216 2.60 -16.99 9.27
N PRO A 217 2.07 -18.04 9.91
CA PRO A 217 2.84 -18.83 10.87
C PRO A 217 4.12 -19.41 10.25
N GLY A 218 5.25 -19.26 10.93
CA GLY A 218 6.55 -19.77 10.47
C GLY A 218 7.27 -18.92 9.41
N GLN A 219 6.63 -17.90 8.87
CA GLN A 219 7.25 -16.88 8.01
C GLN A 219 7.20 -15.49 8.66
N GLY A 220 6.03 -15.13 9.17
CA GLY A 220 5.84 -13.88 9.92
C GLY A 220 6.17 -14.04 11.40
N ASP A 221 6.28 -12.90 12.08
CA ASP A 221 6.56 -12.77 13.50
C ASP A 221 5.62 -11.72 14.10
N MET A 222 4.75 -12.13 15.01
CA MET A 222 3.72 -11.26 15.58
C MET A 222 4.30 -10.18 16.50
N ASN A 223 5.37 -10.48 17.26
CA ASN A 223 5.99 -9.54 18.17
C ASN A 223 6.71 -8.45 17.37
N VAL A 224 7.52 -8.84 16.40
CA VAL A 224 8.20 -7.93 15.49
C VAL A 224 7.20 -7.09 14.68
N TYR A 225 6.10 -7.70 14.20
CA TYR A 225 5.05 -6.97 13.49
C TYR A 225 4.43 -5.86 14.35
N LEU A 226 4.12 -6.13 15.61
CA LEU A 226 3.59 -5.13 16.55
C LEU A 226 4.57 -4.00 16.80
N GLU A 227 5.87 -4.30 16.99
CA GLU A 227 6.92 -3.28 17.13
C GLU A 227 7.00 -2.37 15.90
N GLN A 228 6.93 -2.95 14.70
CA GLN A 228 6.96 -2.17 13.45
C GLN A 228 5.69 -1.32 13.27
N LEU A 229 4.51 -1.81 13.64
CA LEU A 229 3.29 -0.99 13.62
C LEU A 229 3.40 0.23 14.54
N GLU A 230 3.95 0.06 15.73
CA GLU A 230 4.19 1.15 16.69
C GLU A 230 5.23 2.15 16.16
N ARG A 231 6.31 1.64 15.55
CA ARG A 231 7.28 2.47 14.85
C ARG A 231 6.63 3.29 13.74
N LEU A 232 5.82 2.69 12.88
CA LEU A 232 5.13 3.38 11.81
C LEU A 232 4.13 4.42 12.35
N ALA A 233 3.43 4.12 13.45
CA ALA A 233 2.52 5.07 14.10
C ALA A 233 3.25 6.31 14.63
N SER A 234 4.48 6.13 15.15
CA SER A 234 5.30 7.24 15.67
C SER A 234 5.84 8.18 14.58
N LEU A 235 5.86 7.74 13.32
CA LEU A 235 6.28 8.56 12.18
C LEU A 235 5.19 9.51 11.68
N GLU A 236 3.96 9.37 12.17
CA GLU A 236 2.81 10.22 11.85
C GLU A 236 2.64 10.51 10.34
N PRO A 237 2.61 9.48 9.46
CA PRO A 237 2.51 9.71 8.03
C PRO A 237 1.21 10.46 7.69
N HIS A 238 1.24 11.31 6.67
CA HIS A 238 0.06 12.09 6.25
C HIS A 238 -1.06 11.23 5.66
N MET A 239 -0.67 10.19 4.89
CA MET A 239 -1.55 9.19 4.31
C MET A 239 -0.85 7.83 4.34
N ILE A 240 -1.61 6.75 4.24
CA ILE A 240 -1.08 5.42 3.98
C ILE A 240 -1.63 4.92 2.64
N PHE A 241 -0.72 4.40 1.84
CA PHE A 241 -0.93 3.74 0.56
C PHE A 241 -0.72 2.23 0.76
N PRO A 242 -1.75 1.47 1.16
CA PRO A 242 -1.65 0.05 1.44
C PRO A 242 -1.68 -0.76 0.14
N SER A 243 -1.09 -1.95 0.11
CA SER A 243 -1.21 -2.81 -1.07
C SER A 243 -2.62 -3.36 -1.28
N HIS A 244 -3.44 -3.42 -0.23
CA HIS A 244 -4.83 -3.89 -0.33
C HIS A 244 -5.84 -2.91 0.25
N GLY A 245 -6.92 -2.68 -0.52
CA GLY A 245 -8.02 -1.79 -0.14
C GLY A 245 -7.74 -0.29 -0.37
N PRO A 246 -8.63 0.60 0.11
CA PRO A 246 -8.54 2.03 -0.17
C PRO A 246 -7.38 2.72 0.56
N VAL A 247 -6.90 3.82 -0.03
CA VAL A 247 -5.94 4.73 0.59
C VAL A 247 -6.49 5.29 1.91
N VAL A 248 -5.63 5.34 2.92
CA VAL A 248 -6.02 5.70 4.29
C VAL A 248 -5.66 7.16 4.57
N THR A 249 -6.67 7.96 4.84
CA THR A 249 -6.54 9.40 5.12
C THR A 249 -6.47 9.74 6.61
N LYS A 250 -6.59 8.73 7.49
CA LYS A 250 -6.43 8.84 8.94
C LYS A 250 -5.44 7.80 9.45
N PRO A 251 -4.16 7.89 9.08
CA PRO A 251 -3.14 6.86 9.33
C PRO A 251 -2.99 6.48 10.79
N THR A 252 -2.80 7.48 11.67
CA THR A 252 -2.59 7.26 13.09
C THR A 252 -3.75 6.50 13.74
N ALA A 253 -4.99 6.81 13.35
CA ALA A 253 -6.17 6.10 13.86
C ALA A 253 -6.17 4.63 13.44
N LEU A 254 -5.81 4.33 12.17
CA LEU A 254 -5.72 2.96 11.67
C LEU A 254 -4.58 2.19 12.35
N LEU A 255 -3.38 2.75 12.41
CA LEU A 255 -2.21 2.09 13.01
C LEU A 255 -2.47 1.77 14.49
N ASN A 256 -2.99 2.73 15.25
CA ASN A 256 -3.37 2.51 16.65
C ASN A 256 -4.48 1.46 16.80
N HIS A 257 -5.44 1.43 15.86
CA HIS A 257 -6.46 0.38 15.84
C HIS A 257 -5.83 -1.00 15.61
N TYR A 258 -4.92 -1.13 14.65
CA TYR A 258 -4.20 -2.39 14.39
C TYR A 258 -3.45 -2.86 15.64
N VAL A 259 -2.66 -2.00 16.27
CA VAL A 259 -1.92 -2.31 17.50
C VAL A 259 -2.87 -2.79 18.61
N SER A 260 -3.93 -2.02 18.90
CA SER A 260 -4.87 -2.34 19.97
C SER A 260 -5.64 -3.64 19.69
N HIS A 261 -6.09 -3.84 18.44
CA HIS A 261 -6.78 -5.04 18.00
C HIS A 261 -5.89 -6.29 18.14
N ARG A 262 -4.63 -6.20 17.67
CA ARG A 262 -3.67 -7.32 17.76
C ARG A 262 -3.33 -7.66 19.20
N ARG A 263 -3.08 -6.65 20.05
CA ARG A 263 -2.82 -6.87 21.48
C ARG A 263 -4.01 -7.49 22.20
N ALA A 264 -5.23 -7.03 21.89
CA ALA A 264 -6.44 -7.63 22.46
C ALA A 264 -6.60 -9.10 22.03
N ARG A 265 -6.33 -9.42 20.76
CA ARG A 265 -6.36 -10.80 20.26
C ARG A 265 -5.28 -11.66 20.91
N HIS A 266 -4.07 -11.12 21.07
CA HIS A 266 -2.96 -11.77 21.75
C HIS A 266 -3.35 -12.19 23.19
N ALA A 267 -3.93 -11.27 23.96
CA ALA A 267 -4.42 -11.57 25.30
C ALA A 267 -5.50 -12.68 25.30
N ARG A 268 -6.48 -12.62 24.38
CA ARG A 268 -7.54 -13.65 24.31
C ARG A 268 -7.02 -15.04 23.93
N VAL A 269 -5.98 -15.14 23.13
CA VAL A 269 -5.31 -16.41 22.83
C VAL A 269 -4.69 -16.98 24.11
N LEU A 270 -4.00 -16.17 24.89
CA LEU A 270 -3.44 -16.59 26.18
C LEU A 270 -4.53 -17.02 27.18
N ASP A 271 -5.62 -16.24 27.30
CA ASP A 271 -6.74 -16.57 28.14
C ASP A 271 -7.35 -17.94 27.79
N ALA A 272 -7.51 -18.25 26.51
CA ALA A 272 -8.03 -19.53 26.04
C ALA A 272 -7.11 -20.70 26.41
N VAL A 273 -5.78 -20.54 26.30
CA VAL A 273 -4.82 -21.57 26.78
C VAL A 273 -4.92 -21.74 28.29
N GLN A 274 -4.97 -20.66 29.06
CA GLN A 274 -5.10 -20.70 30.52
C GLN A 274 -6.43 -21.32 30.96
N ALA A 275 -7.49 -21.20 30.16
CA ALA A 275 -8.77 -21.89 30.40
C ALA A 275 -8.73 -23.40 30.08
N GLY A 276 -7.58 -23.94 29.65
CA GLY A 276 -7.34 -25.36 29.43
C GLY A 276 -7.54 -25.81 27.96
N GLN A 277 -7.68 -24.88 27.00
CA GLN A 277 -7.69 -25.24 25.60
C GLN A 277 -6.25 -25.59 25.16
N GLY A 278 -6.09 -26.69 24.42
CA GLY A 278 -4.77 -27.15 23.96
C GLY A 278 -4.65 -27.19 22.42
N ALA A 279 -5.73 -27.57 21.74
CA ALA A 279 -5.71 -27.61 20.26
C ALA A 279 -5.90 -26.21 19.66
N VAL A 280 -5.11 -25.87 18.62
CA VAL A 280 -5.17 -24.57 17.95
C VAL A 280 -6.58 -24.20 17.50
N ALA A 281 -7.36 -25.18 16.99
CA ALA A 281 -8.74 -24.97 16.55
C ALA A 281 -9.69 -24.58 17.70
N ASP A 282 -9.49 -25.12 18.90
CA ASP A 282 -10.31 -24.83 20.08
C ASP A 282 -9.92 -23.47 20.66
N ILE A 283 -8.63 -23.18 20.75
CA ILE A 283 -8.09 -21.87 21.14
C ILE A 283 -8.61 -20.79 20.18
N ALA A 284 -8.56 -21.04 18.86
CA ALA A 284 -9.05 -20.09 17.86
C ALA A 284 -10.55 -19.81 18.03
N ARG A 285 -11.36 -20.86 18.25
CA ARG A 285 -12.81 -20.70 18.45
C ARG A 285 -13.13 -19.84 19.67
N GLU A 286 -12.40 -20.01 20.75
CA GLU A 286 -12.57 -19.20 21.97
C GLU A 286 -12.07 -17.78 21.78
N ALA A 287 -10.84 -17.62 21.26
CA ALA A 287 -10.21 -16.33 21.03
C ALA A 287 -10.97 -15.45 20.02
N TYR A 288 -11.70 -16.05 19.06
CA TYR A 288 -12.47 -15.36 18.02
C TYR A 288 -13.99 -15.39 18.25
N ALA A 289 -14.44 -15.71 19.46
CA ALA A 289 -15.88 -15.74 19.80
C ALA A 289 -16.59 -14.37 19.58
N ASP A 290 -15.84 -13.28 19.59
CA ASP A 290 -16.32 -11.91 19.27
C ASP A 290 -16.36 -11.59 17.77
N SER A 291 -15.89 -12.48 16.92
CA SER A 291 -15.77 -12.31 15.47
C SER A 291 -16.34 -13.53 14.74
N PRO A 292 -17.66 -13.80 14.85
CA PRO A 292 -18.27 -15.03 14.37
C PRO A 292 -18.18 -15.21 12.84
N ASP A 293 -17.99 -14.12 12.09
CA ASP A 293 -17.84 -14.13 10.63
C ASP A 293 -16.38 -14.35 10.18
N ALA A 294 -15.43 -14.49 11.11
CA ALA A 294 -14.04 -14.75 10.77
C ALA A 294 -13.89 -16.12 10.08
N HIS A 295 -13.16 -16.16 8.97
CA HIS A 295 -12.89 -17.43 8.28
C HIS A 295 -12.11 -18.37 9.20
N PRO A 296 -12.61 -19.61 9.47
CA PRO A 296 -12.03 -20.49 10.50
C PRO A 296 -10.55 -20.83 10.29
N GLY A 297 -10.12 -21.04 9.04
CA GLY A 297 -8.72 -21.31 8.70
C GLY A 297 -7.81 -20.12 9.00
N LEU A 298 -8.22 -18.90 8.59
CA LEU A 298 -7.45 -17.68 8.89
C LEU A 298 -7.40 -17.38 10.38
N ALA A 299 -8.48 -17.65 11.11
CA ALA A 299 -8.51 -17.52 12.57
C ALA A 299 -7.52 -18.48 13.24
N GLN A 300 -7.40 -19.72 12.75
CA GLN A 300 -6.44 -20.71 13.25
C GLN A 300 -5.00 -20.28 12.93
N ASP A 301 -4.71 -19.82 11.72
CA ASP A 301 -3.37 -19.33 11.33
C ASP A 301 -2.96 -18.15 12.20
N GLN A 302 -3.85 -17.18 12.40
CA GLN A 302 -3.56 -16.04 13.28
C GLN A 302 -3.41 -16.44 14.74
N THR A 303 -4.21 -17.40 15.23
CA THR A 303 -4.06 -17.96 16.57
C THR A 303 -2.69 -18.61 16.73
N LEU A 304 -2.25 -19.39 15.73
CA LEU A 304 -0.93 -20.03 15.74
C LEU A 304 0.20 -18.98 15.76
N ALA A 305 0.09 -17.90 15.00
CA ALA A 305 1.06 -16.81 15.03
C ALA A 305 1.15 -16.16 16.44
N HIS A 306 0.01 -15.95 17.10
CA HIS A 306 -0.02 -15.45 18.48
C HIS A 306 0.56 -16.46 19.49
N LEU A 307 0.29 -17.76 19.33
CA LEU A 307 0.84 -18.81 20.19
C LEU A 307 2.36 -18.92 20.07
N MET A 308 2.90 -18.81 18.85
CA MET A 308 4.34 -18.76 18.62
C MET A 308 4.98 -17.57 19.33
N ALA A 309 4.37 -16.38 19.24
CA ALA A 309 4.83 -15.20 19.97
C ALA A 309 4.79 -15.40 21.49
N HIS A 310 3.70 -15.95 22.02
CA HIS A 310 3.60 -16.30 23.45
C HIS A 310 4.66 -17.33 23.90
N ALA A 311 5.01 -18.29 23.03
CA ALA A 311 6.08 -19.26 23.32
C ALA A 311 7.46 -18.59 23.39
N GLU A 312 7.75 -17.65 22.49
CA GLU A 312 8.97 -16.84 22.52
C GLU A 312 9.07 -15.97 23.78
N GLU A 313 7.94 -15.42 24.24
CA GLU A 313 7.83 -14.67 25.50
C GLU A 313 7.92 -15.57 26.75
N GLY A 314 7.82 -16.89 26.58
CA GLY A 314 7.78 -17.84 27.69
C GLY A 314 6.44 -17.91 28.43
N SER A 315 5.38 -17.31 27.87
CA SER A 315 4.04 -17.27 28.46
C SER A 315 3.27 -18.59 28.26
N VAL A 316 3.58 -19.35 27.20
CA VAL A 316 3.05 -20.67 26.90
C VAL A 316 4.17 -21.62 26.47
N VAL A 317 3.89 -22.91 26.54
CA VAL A 317 4.85 -23.96 26.10
C VAL A 317 4.13 -24.93 25.18
N GLN A 318 4.66 -25.07 23.96
CA GLN A 318 4.19 -26.10 23.03
C GLN A 318 4.57 -27.48 23.53
N ARG A 319 3.63 -28.41 23.57
CA ARG A 319 3.78 -29.82 23.94
C ARG A 319 3.38 -30.72 22.77
N PRO A 320 3.75 -32.03 22.81
CA PRO A 320 3.36 -32.96 21.76
C PRO A 320 1.85 -33.10 21.52
N ASP A 321 1.06 -32.82 22.52
CA ASP A 321 -0.41 -32.89 22.55
C ASP A 321 -1.13 -31.54 22.43
N GLY A 322 -0.37 -30.43 22.29
CA GLY A 322 -0.93 -29.08 22.10
C GLY A 322 -0.13 -27.97 22.76
N TRP A 323 -0.83 -26.89 23.14
CA TRP A 323 -0.27 -25.67 23.76
C TRP A 323 -0.63 -25.58 25.24
#